data_0cdbefac0b25c32d31b41cbe5b6e26c8
#
_entry.id   0cdbefac0b25c32d31b41cbe5b6e26c8
#
_cell.length_a   1.000
_cell.length_b   1.000
_cell.length_c   1.000
_cell.angle_alpha   90.00
_cell.angle_beta   90.00
_cell.angle_gamma   90.00
#
_symmetry.space_group_name_H-M   'P 1'
#
loop_
_entity.id
_entity.type
_entity.pdbx_description
1 polymer ?
#
loop_
_entity_poly.entity_id
_entity_poly.type
_entity_poly.pdbx_seq_one_letter_code
_entity_poly.pdbx_strand_id
1 'polypeptide(L)'
;MGNKKVFVSGCYDMLHSGHVAFFEEAARYGDLYVGIGSDKTIFELKARKTINTDAERLYMVKALRMVKDAWINSGSGLLDFEKELRELKPDIFFVNTDGNTPLKAQLCKELGIEYIVSKRIPHGSLPVRSTTMLRKECRIPYRIDLAGGWLDQPYVSRYYPGPVLTVCIEPDYEFNDRSGMSTSSRKKAIELWQTDIPAGDKEKLAKTLFCYENPPGTPYVSGSQDALGIVMPGLNKYEYNGDYWP
;
A
#
# COMPACT_ATOMS: atom_id res chain seq x y z
N MET A 1 30.32 -4.37 -29.90
CA MET A 1 28.96 -3.80 -29.94
C MET A 1 28.49 -3.74 -28.48
N GLY A 2 27.98 -2.61 -27.99
CA GLY A 2 27.41 -2.51 -26.65
C GLY A 2 26.14 -3.37 -26.54
N ASN A 3 25.80 -3.80 -25.31
CA ASN A 3 24.53 -4.47 -25.08
C ASN A 3 23.37 -3.54 -25.43
N LYS A 4 22.24 -4.10 -25.93
CA LYS A 4 21.01 -3.32 -26.11
C LYS A 4 20.59 -2.69 -24.78
N LYS A 5 20.07 -1.47 -24.83
CA LYS A 5 19.45 -0.81 -23.69
C LYS A 5 17.98 -1.18 -23.61
N VAL A 6 17.56 -1.73 -22.48
CA VAL A 6 16.18 -2.08 -22.20
C VAL A 6 15.63 -1.14 -21.14
N PHE A 7 14.53 -0.48 -21.43
CA PHE A 7 13.86 0.41 -20.47
C PHE A 7 12.55 -0.20 -19.98
N VAL A 8 12.28 -0.03 -18.70
CA VAL A 8 10.98 -0.33 -18.08
C VAL A 8 10.55 0.84 -17.19
N SER A 9 9.25 1.07 -17.08
CA SER A 9 8.71 2.06 -16.15
C SER A 9 7.54 1.53 -15.35
N GLY A 10 7.48 1.89 -14.07
CA GLY A 10 6.40 1.46 -13.18
C GLY A 10 6.45 2.05 -11.78
N CYS A 11 5.46 1.67 -10.97
CA CYS A 11 5.37 2.09 -9.58
C CYS A 11 6.34 1.33 -8.67
N TYR A 12 6.39 0.01 -8.80
CA TYR A 12 7.21 -0.94 -8.00
C TYR A 12 7.03 -0.79 -6.48
N ASP A 13 5.86 -0.35 -6.05
CA ASP A 13 5.50 -0.28 -4.65
C ASP A 13 5.33 -1.69 -4.06
N MET A 14 5.80 -1.91 -2.82
CA MET A 14 5.86 -3.24 -2.21
C MET A 14 6.57 -4.25 -3.14
N LEU A 15 7.87 -4.05 -3.38
CA LEU A 15 8.65 -4.92 -4.26
C LEU A 15 8.43 -6.41 -3.90
N HIS A 16 8.05 -7.21 -4.88
CA HIS A 16 7.68 -8.62 -4.71
C HIS A 16 8.21 -9.50 -5.86
N SER A 17 8.12 -10.83 -5.72
CA SER A 17 8.64 -11.80 -6.69
C SER A 17 8.16 -11.55 -8.13
N GLY A 18 6.94 -11.07 -8.32
CA GLY A 18 6.42 -10.72 -9.65
C GLY A 18 7.16 -9.54 -10.32
N HIS A 19 7.62 -8.55 -9.54
CA HIS A 19 8.48 -7.47 -10.06
C HIS A 19 9.88 -8.00 -10.40
N VAL A 20 10.44 -8.86 -9.55
CA VAL A 20 11.77 -9.45 -9.79
C VAL A 20 11.75 -10.30 -11.06
N ALA A 21 10.75 -11.17 -11.23
CA ALA A 21 10.59 -11.99 -12.43
C ALA A 21 10.43 -11.13 -13.71
N PHE A 22 9.68 -10.04 -13.63
CA PHE A 22 9.54 -9.07 -14.71
C PHE A 22 10.88 -8.42 -15.09
N PHE A 23 11.68 -8.02 -14.11
CA PHE A 23 13.01 -7.46 -14.36
C PHE A 23 13.99 -8.51 -14.91
N GLU A 24 13.92 -9.75 -14.43
CA GLU A 24 14.72 -10.85 -14.98
C GLU A 24 14.35 -11.14 -16.45
N GLU A 25 13.07 -11.11 -16.80
CA GLU A 25 12.60 -11.26 -18.17
C GLU A 25 13.12 -10.11 -19.05
N ALA A 26 12.97 -8.87 -18.62
CA ALA A 26 13.46 -7.70 -19.34
C ALA A 26 14.99 -7.71 -19.55
N ALA A 27 15.75 -8.08 -18.53
CA ALA A 27 17.20 -8.12 -18.58
C ALA A 27 17.77 -9.18 -19.54
N ARG A 28 16.96 -10.13 -20.00
CA ARG A 28 17.38 -11.09 -21.06
C ARG A 28 17.58 -10.42 -22.42
N TYR A 29 17.01 -9.25 -22.62
CA TYR A 29 17.11 -8.50 -23.87
C TYR A 29 18.30 -7.54 -23.89
N GLY A 30 18.90 -7.21 -22.75
CA GLY A 30 20.04 -6.30 -22.67
C GLY A 30 20.25 -5.67 -21.27
N ASP A 31 20.97 -4.57 -21.23
CA ASP A 31 21.22 -3.79 -20.01
C ASP A 31 19.91 -3.11 -19.57
N LEU A 32 19.42 -3.45 -18.37
CA LEU A 32 18.12 -2.99 -17.86
C LEU A 32 18.21 -1.64 -17.15
N TYR A 33 17.42 -0.70 -17.58
CA TYR A 33 17.22 0.62 -17.00
C TYR A 33 15.78 0.78 -16.50
N VAL A 34 15.59 1.31 -15.28
CA VAL A 34 14.29 1.34 -14.62
C VAL A 34 13.88 2.75 -14.25
N GLY A 35 12.78 3.24 -14.85
CA GLY A 35 12.10 4.46 -14.43
C GLY A 35 11.04 4.17 -13.36
N ILE A 36 11.08 4.92 -12.25
CA ILE A 36 10.15 4.76 -11.12
C ILE A 36 9.23 5.97 -11.08
N GLY A 37 7.92 5.74 -11.11
CA GLY A 37 6.95 6.82 -10.95
C GLY A 37 7.08 7.48 -9.57
N SER A 38 7.11 8.83 -9.53
CA SER A 38 7.17 9.56 -8.27
C SER A 38 5.93 9.32 -7.41
N ASP A 39 6.02 9.56 -6.10
CA ASP A 39 4.88 9.44 -5.19
C ASP A 39 3.73 10.35 -5.63
N LYS A 40 4.05 11.55 -6.13
CA LYS A 40 3.07 12.50 -6.68
C LYS A 40 2.35 11.90 -7.89
N THR A 41 3.08 11.40 -8.88
CA THR A 41 2.51 10.77 -10.08
C THR A 41 1.62 9.58 -9.74
N ILE A 42 2.06 8.72 -8.80
CA ILE A 42 1.25 7.57 -8.38
C ILE A 42 -0.03 8.01 -7.68
N PHE A 43 0.02 9.05 -6.84
CA PHE A 43 -1.16 9.61 -6.21
C PHE A 43 -2.15 10.18 -7.25
N GLU A 44 -1.65 10.93 -8.23
CA GLU A 44 -2.47 11.48 -9.33
C GLU A 44 -3.16 10.38 -10.15
N LEU A 45 -2.43 9.30 -10.48
CA LEU A 45 -2.95 8.23 -11.35
C LEU A 45 -3.84 7.22 -10.62
N LYS A 46 -3.63 7.00 -9.32
CA LYS A 46 -4.28 5.90 -8.58
C LYS A 46 -5.09 6.37 -7.38
N ALA A 47 -5.17 7.69 -7.14
CA ALA A 47 -5.84 8.30 -5.99
C ALA A 47 -5.45 7.68 -4.63
N ARG A 48 -4.22 7.15 -4.52
CA ARG A 48 -3.71 6.53 -3.31
C ARG A 48 -2.22 6.78 -3.11
N LYS A 49 -1.79 6.84 -1.84
CA LYS A 49 -0.37 6.89 -1.49
C LYS A 49 0.31 5.54 -1.71
N THR A 50 1.59 5.58 -2.01
CA THR A 50 2.48 4.41 -1.98
C THR A 50 2.72 3.98 -0.54
N ILE A 51 3.05 2.71 -0.33
CA ILE A 51 3.50 2.19 0.99
C ILE A 51 4.93 2.65 1.22
N ASN A 52 5.81 2.40 0.22
CA ASN A 52 7.19 2.83 0.25
C ASN A 52 7.32 4.14 -0.54
N THR A 53 8.05 5.11 -0.01
CA THR A 53 8.37 6.35 -0.70
C THR A 53 9.12 6.08 -2.01
N ASP A 54 9.11 7.00 -2.94
CA ASP A 54 9.86 6.86 -4.21
C ASP A 54 11.36 6.67 -3.97
N ALA A 55 11.93 7.30 -2.94
CA ALA A 55 13.33 7.10 -2.54
C ALA A 55 13.60 5.66 -2.06
N GLU A 56 12.73 5.07 -1.23
CA GLU A 56 12.83 3.67 -0.79
C GLU A 56 12.68 2.70 -1.95
N ARG A 57 11.72 2.95 -2.85
CA ARG A 57 11.51 2.15 -4.05
C ARG A 57 12.73 2.19 -4.97
N LEU A 58 13.32 3.36 -5.15
CA LEU A 58 14.56 3.54 -5.92
C LEU A 58 15.72 2.76 -5.29
N TYR A 59 15.89 2.87 -3.98
CA TYR A 59 16.93 2.15 -3.24
C TYR A 59 16.81 0.62 -3.44
N MET A 60 15.60 0.06 -3.27
CA MET A 60 15.35 -1.37 -3.44
C MET A 60 15.56 -1.84 -4.88
N VAL A 61 15.10 -1.07 -5.87
CA VAL A 61 15.27 -1.43 -7.28
C VAL A 61 16.74 -1.39 -7.70
N LYS A 62 17.50 -0.40 -7.25
CA LYS A 62 18.95 -0.30 -7.52
C LYS A 62 19.76 -1.47 -6.91
N ALA A 63 19.27 -2.08 -5.84
CA ALA A 63 19.91 -3.24 -5.21
C ALA A 63 19.72 -4.56 -5.99
N LEU A 64 18.85 -4.57 -7.01
CA LEU A 64 18.61 -5.77 -7.81
C LEU A 64 19.76 -5.98 -8.82
N ARG A 65 20.38 -7.16 -8.79
CA ARG A 65 21.56 -7.53 -9.60
C ARG A 65 21.38 -7.36 -11.13
N MET A 66 20.12 -7.46 -11.62
CA MET A 66 19.82 -7.35 -13.06
C MET A 66 19.60 -5.90 -13.51
N VAL A 67 19.49 -4.96 -12.58
CA VAL A 67 19.28 -3.54 -12.88
C VAL A 67 20.61 -2.85 -13.09
N LYS A 68 20.80 -2.26 -14.27
CA LYS A 68 21.99 -1.49 -14.62
C LYS A 68 22.00 -0.13 -13.97
N ASP A 69 20.84 0.56 -14.04
CA ASP A 69 20.58 1.82 -13.35
C ASP A 69 19.08 2.07 -13.20
N ALA A 70 18.71 2.92 -12.23
CA ALA A 70 17.34 3.31 -11.98
C ALA A 70 17.26 4.76 -11.48
N TRP A 71 16.12 5.41 -11.74
CA TRP A 71 15.83 6.78 -11.32
C TRP A 71 14.34 7.00 -11.07
N ILE A 72 14.02 8.10 -10.39
CA ILE A 72 12.65 8.57 -10.25
C ILE A 72 12.33 9.44 -11.47
N ASN A 73 11.23 9.11 -12.18
CA ASN A 73 10.78 9.87 -13.34
C ASN A 73 10.43 11.31 -12.95
N SER A 74 10.85 12.27 -13.78
CA SER A 74 10.67 13.70 -13.51
C SER A 74 9.34 14.27 -14.04
N GLY A 75 8.63 13.51 -14.87
CA GLY A 75 7.36 13.92 -15.47
C GLY A 75 6.15 13.62 -14.58
N SER A 76 4.96 13.66 -15.19
CA SER A 76 3.67 13.36 -14.57
C SER A 76 2.74 12.58 -15.51
N GLY A 77 1.69 11.97 -14.96
CA GLY A 77 0.70 11.23 -15.73
C GLY A 77 1.23 9.90 -16.29
N LEU A 78 0.58 9.40 -17.36
CA LEU A 78 0.85 8.07 -17.93
C LEU A 78 2.22 7.97 -18.62
N LEU A 79 2.79 9.08 -19.06
CA LEU A 79 4.08 9.17 -19.74
C LEU A 79 5.10 9.95 -18.89
N ASP A 80 5.04 9.81 -17.58
CA ASP A 80 5.92 10.47 -16.62
C ASP A 80 7.43 10.27 -16.89
N PHE A 81 7.77 9.25 -17.65
CA PHE A 81 9.12 8.86 -18.05
C PHE A 81 9.56 9.39 -19.43
N GLU A 82 8.74 10.15 -20.14
CA GLU A 82 9.00 10.50 -21.55
C GLU A 82 10.33 11.24 -21.72
N LYS A 83 10.67 12.16 -20.81
CA LYS A 83 11.93 12.91 -20.85
C LYS A 83 13.12 11.96 -20.77
N GLU A 84 13.14 11.12 -19.76
CA GLU A 84 14.24 10.16 -19.52
C GLU A 84 14.33 9.12 -20.64
N LEU A 85 13.19 8.71 -21.22
CA LEU A 85 13.17 7.83 -22.38
C LEU A 85 13.86 8.45 -23.59
N ARG A 86 13.58 9.73 -23.86
CA ARG A 86 14.21 10.49 -24.97
C ARG A 86 15.71 10.71 -24.75
N GLU A 87 16.14 10.90 -23.50
CA GLU A 87 17.56 11.06 -23.12
C GLU A 87 18.30 9.73 -23.18
N LEU A 88 17.74 8.66 -22.64
CA LEU A 88 18.33 7.32 -22.63
C LEU A 88 18.47 6.71 -24.03
N LYS A 89 17.48 6.94 -24.89
CA LYS A 89 17.33 6.34 -26.23
C LYS A 89 17.51 4.82 -26.17
N PRO A 90 16.62 4.10 -25.47
CA PRO A 90 16.73 2.66 -25.36
C PRO A 90 16.38 1.99 -26.70
N ASP A 91 16.92 0.79 -26.92
CA ASP A 91 16.56 -0.05 -28.06
C ASP A 91 15.18 -0.69 -27.85
N ILE A 92 14.84 -0.99 -26.59
CA ILE A 92 13.62 -1.72 -26.23
C ILE A 92 12.92 -1.00 -25.07
N PHE A 93 11.61 -0.80 -25.19
CA PHE A 93 10.73 -0.50 -24.07
C PHE A 93 9.91 -1.74 -23.72
N PHE A 94 10.20 -2.33 -22.58
CA PHE A 94 9.58 -3.56 -22.10
C PHE A 94 8.52 -3.23 -21.06
N VAL A 95 7.27 -3.69 -21.26
CA VAL A 95 6.15 -3.42 -20.37
C VAL A 95 5.46 -4.70 -19.93
N ASN A 96 4.79 -4.68 -18.79
CA ASN A 96 3.87 -5.77 -18.44
C ASN A 96 2.49 -5.55 -19.07
N THR A 97 1.65 -6.57 -19.05
CA THR A 97 0.29 -6.52 -19.60
C THR A 97 -0.55 -5.39 -18.99
N ASP A 98 -0.43 -5.16 -17.66
CA ASP A 98 -1.19 -4.12 -16.97
C ASP A 98 -0.68 -2.70 -17.31
N GLY A 99 0.60 -2.58 -17.67
CA GLY A 99 1.23 -1.33 -18.08
C GLY A 99 1.17 -1.04 -19.58
N ASN A 100 0.61 -1.97 -20.36
CA ASN A 100 0.46 -1.81 -21.79
C ASN A 100 -0.66 -0.81 -22.13
N THR A 101 -0.31 0.27 -22.83
CA THR A 101 -1.27 1.30 -23.26
C THR A 101 -0.98 1.74 -24.68
N PRO A 102 -2.02 2.14 -25.45
CA PRO A 102 -1.85 2.66 -26.82
C PRO A 102 -0.90 3.85 -26.90
N LEU A 103 -0.93 4.75 -25.88
CA LEU A 103 -0.05 5.93 -25.82
C LEU A 103 1.44 5.55 -25.74
N LYS A 104 1.79 4.54 -24.94
CA LYS A 104 3.18 4.07 -24.83
C LYS A 104 3.65 3.41 -26.13
N ALA A 105 2.79 2.59 -26.74
CA ALA A 105 3.09 1.95 -28.02
C ALA A 105 3.30 2.99 -29.12
N GLN A 106 2.47 4.04 -29.18
CA GLN A 106 2.61 5.13 -30.12
C GLN A 106 3.90 5.91 -29.92
N LEU A 107 4.22 6.30 -28.67
CA LEU A 107 5.47 6.98 -28.35
C LEU A 107 6.70 6.17 -28.79
N CYS A 108 6.69 4.86 -28.54
CA CYS A 108 7.78 3.98 -28.97
C CYS A 108 7.92 3.93 -30.50
N LYS A 109 6.79 3.88 -31.21
CA LYS A 109 6.77 3.93 -32.68
C LYS A 109 7.35 5.22 -33.22
N GLU A 110 7.01 6.37 -32.63
CA GLU A 110 7.53 7.68 -33.00
C GLU A 110 9.05 7.81 -32.76
N LEU A 111 9.56 7.15 -31.71
CA LEU A 111 10.98 7.20 -31.33
C LEU A 111 11.81 6.06 -31.97
N GLY A 112 11.20 5.15 -32.72
CA GLY A 112 11.88 3.99 -33.30
C GLY A 112 12.34 2.96 -32.27
N ILE A 113 11.65 2.87 -31.11
CA ILE A 113 11.95 1.96 -30.00
C ILE A 113 11.12 0.69 -30.16
N GLU A 114 11.74 -0.47 -30.03
CA GLU A 114 11.03 -1.75 -30.02
C GLU A 114 10.15 -1.86 -28.77
N TYR A 115 8.84 -2.14 -28.94
CA TYR A 115 7.89 -2.23 -27.84
C TYR A 115 7.52 -3.68 -27.56
N ILE A 116 7.90 -4.21 -26.39
CA ILE A 116 7.68 -5.61 -26.02
C ILE A 116 6.76 -5.70 -24.80
N VAL A 117 5.74 -6.56 -24.89
CA VAL A 117 4.82 -6.83 -23.78
C VAL A 117 5.15 -8.17 -23.14
N SER A 118 5.45 -8.16 -21.84
CA SER A 118 5.73 -9.33 -21.03
C SER A 118 4.53 -10.29 -20.94
N LYS A 119 4.81 -11.59 -20.92
CA LYS A 119 3.83 -12.64 -20.66
C LYS A 119 3.53 -12.84 -19.16
N ARG A 120 4.23 -12.14 -18.27
CA ARG A 120 4.10 -12.24 -16.79
C ARG A 120 4.24 -13.68 -16.28
N ILE A 121 5.25 -14.37 -16.69
CA ILE A 121 5.53 -15.73 -16.23
C ILE A 121 6.21 -15.66 -14.85
N PRO A 122 5.62 -16.25 -13.79
CA PRO A 122 6.28 -16.34 -12.49
C PRO A 122 7.61 -17.10 -12.59
N HIS A 123 8.56 -16.75 -11.71
CA HIS A 123 9.83 -17.46 -11.65
C HIS A 123 9.66 -18.85 -11.01
N GLY A 124 9.92 -19.92 -11.76
CA GLY A 124 9.86 -21.30 -11.26
C GLY A 124 8.49 -21.65 -10.66
N SER A 125 8.49 -22.16 -9.43
CA SER A 125 7.28 -22.54 -8.68
C SER A 125 6.72 -21.42 -7.80
N LEU A 126 7.24 -20.18 -7.91
CA LEU A 126 6.75 -19.06 -7.08
C LEU A 126 5.33 -18.68 -7.48
N PRO A 127 4.49 -18.30 -6.50
CA PRO A 127 3.13 -17.89 -6.78
C PRO A 127 3.09 -16.58 -7.57
N VAL A 128 2.03 -16.40 -8.34
CA VAL A 128 1.72 -15.08 -8.97
C VAL A 128 1.50 -14.06 -7.85
N ARG A 129 2.22 -12.95 -7.90
CA ARG A 129 2.08 -11.85 -6.94
C ARG A 129 1.82 -10.54 -7.66
N SER A 130 0.99 -9.69 -7.06
CA SER A 130 0.82 -8.29 -7.47
C SER A 130 0.70 -7.40 -6.24
N THR A 131 1.06 -6.13 -6.35
CA THR A 131 0.88 -5.13 -5.29
C THR A 131 -0.58 -5.07 -4.81
N THR A 132 -1.54 -5.18 -5.73
CA THR A 132 -2.97 -5.20 -5.39
C THR A 132 -3.35 -6.41 -4.52
N MET A 133 -2.82 -7.61 -4.84
CA MET A 133 -3.05 -8.80 -4.02
C MET A 133 -2.43 -8.64 -2.63
N LEU A 134 -1.18 -8.18 -2.56
CA LEU A 134 -0.48 -7.98 -1.27
C LEU A 134 -1.19 -6.94 -0.40
N ARG A 135 -1.71 -5.87 -0.99
CA ARG A 135 -2.53 -4.89 -0.26
C ARG A 135 -3.86 -5.47 0.25
N LYS A 136 -4.46 -6.40 -0.50
CA LYS A 136 -5.68 -7.12 -0.09
C LYS A 136 -5.41 -8.22 0.96
N GLU A 137 -4.17 -8.68 1.11
CA GLU A 137 -3.81 -9.67 2.13
C GLU A 137 -3.88 -9.10 3.56
N CYS A 138 -3.86 -7.78 3.74
CA CYS A 138 -4.10 -7.16 5.04
C CYS A 138 -5.61 -7.11 5.32
N ARG A 139 -6.09 -8.03 6.14
CA ARG A 139 -7.50 -8.18 6.52
C ARG A 139 -7.89 -7.43 7.79
N ILE A 140 -6.97 -6.65 8.35
CA ILE A 140 -7.32 -5.81 9.51
C ILE A 140 -8.40 -4.81 9.11
N PRO A 141 -9.59 -4.86 9.73
CA PRO A 141 -10.73 -4.04 9.35
C PRO A 141 -10.52 -2.54 9.55
N TYR A 142 -11.40 -1.76 8.96
CA TYR A 142 -11.62 -0.37 9.34
C TYR A 142 -12.78 -0.25 10.31
N ARG A 143 -12.77 0.79 11.13
CA ARG A 143 -13.89 1.18 11.98
C ARG A 143 -14.45 2.52 11.51
N ILE A 144 -15.77 2.64 11.53
CA ILE A 144 -16.48 3.92 11.42
C ILE A 144 -17.24 4.17 12.70
N ASP A 145 -17.10 5.36 13.28
CA ASP A 145 -17.96 5.85 14.34
C ASP A 145 -19.21 6.44 13.72
N LEU A 146 -20.35 5.92 14.13
CA LEU A 146 -21.66 6.43 13.71
C LEU A 146 -22.20 7.44 14.70
N ALA A 147 -21.96 7.24 15.99
CA ALA A 147 -22.41 8.14 17.06
C ALA A 147 -21.66 7.90 18.36
N GLY A 148 -21.64 8.88 19.25
CA GLY A 148 -21.16 8.77 20.62
C GLY A 148 -19.64 8.85 20.75
N GLY A 149 -18.89 9.32 19.74
CA GLY A 149 -17.46 9.53 19.84
C GLY A 149 -17.09 10.34 21.09
N TRP A 150 -15.95 10.03 21.75
CA TRP A 150 -15.48 10.58 23.03
C TRP A 150 -16.16 10.04 24.28
N LEU A 151 -17.25 9.29 24.22
CA LEU A 151 -17.85 8.68 25.41
C LEU A 151 -17.02 7.54 26.00
N ASP A 152 -16.07 6.99 25.25
CA ASP A 152 -15.06 6.04 25.72
C ASP A 152 -13.96 6.70 26.57
N GLN A 153 -14.04 8.02 26.77
CA GLN A 153 -13.18 8.78 27.66
C GLN A 153 -13.86 8.94 29.03
N PRO A 154 -13.26 8.43 30.13
CA PRO A 154 -13.87 8.49 31.47
C PRO A 154 -14.19 9.90 31.93
N TYR A 155 -13.40 10.91 31.53
CA TYR A 155 -13.65 12.30 31.89
C TYR A 155 -14.88 12.89 31.22
N VAL A 156 -15.39 12.25 30.16
CA VAL A 156 -16.66 12.59 29.50
C VAL A 156 -17.78 11.71 30.04
N SER A 157 -17.67 10.38 29.94
CA SER A 157 -18.75 9.45 30.25
C SER A 157 -19.12 9.40 31.75
N ARG A 158 -18.22 9.81 32.63
CA ARG A 158 -18.54 9.97 34.06
C ARG A 158 -19.67 10.99 34.30
N TYR A 159 -19.73 12.02 33.48
CA TYR A 159 -20.75 13.08 33.60
C TYR A 159 -21.91 12.90 32.63
N TYR A 160 -21.62 12.29 31.47
CA TYR A 160 -22.57 12.06 30.38
C TYR A 160 -22.46 10.62 29.89
N PRO A 161 -22.93 9.65 30.69
CA PRO A 161 -22.88 8.24 30.28
C PRO A 161 -23.78 8.02 29.06
N GLY A 162 -23.36 7.11 28.20
CA GLY A 162 -24.15 6.82 26.99
C GLY A 162 -23.47 5.86 26.00
N PRO A 163 -24.17 5.58 24.90
CA PRO A 163 -23.71 4.63 23.93
C PRO A 163 -22.77 5.21 22.88
N VAL A 164 -21.79 4.40 22.50
CA VAL A 164 -21.02 4.57 21.27
C VAL A 164 -21.49 3.54 20.25
N LEU A 165 -21.72 3.97 19.03
CA LEU A 165 -22.07 3.11 17.92
C LEU A 165 -20.91 3.07 16.93
N THR A 166 -20.38 1.87 16.67
CA THR A 166 -19.33 1.66 15.68
C THR A 166 -19.73 0.59 14.68
N VAL A 167 -19.22 0.71 13.47
CA VAL A 167 -19.32 -0.35 12.47
C VAL A 167 -17.93 -0.76 12.02
N CYS A 168 -17.67 -2.08 12.05
CA CYS A 168 -16.49 -2.71 11.51
C CYS A 168 -16.69 -2.97 10.02
N ILE A 169 -15.79 -2.48 9.19
CA ILE A 169 -15.87 -2.61 7.73
C ILE A 169 -14.68 -3.42 7.24
N GLU A 170 -14.93 -4.35 6.34
CA GLU A 170 -13.87 -5.09 5.67
C GLU A 170 -12.88 -4.15 4.99
N PRO A 171 -11.59 -4.47 5.01
CA PRO A 171 -10.58 -3.61 4.42
C PRO A 171 -10.77 -3.51 2.91
N ASP A 172 -10.94 -2.28 2.45
CA ASP A 172 -10.89 -1.92 1.04
C ASP A 172 -9.67 -1.02 0.82
N TYR A 173 -8.91 -1.26 -0.25
CA TYR A 173 -7.76 -0.43 -0.62
C TYR A 173 -8.16 1.02 -0.98
N GLU A 174 -9.43 1.27 -1.26
CA GLU A 174 -9.98 2.62 -1.54
C GLU A 174 -10.22 3.44 -0.26
N PHE A 175 -10.34 2.79 0.90
CA PHE A 175 -10.49 3.44 2.20
C PHE A 175 -9.14 3.78 2.83
N ASN A 176 -8.28 4.45 2.10
CA ASN A 176 -6.99 4.88 2.65
C ASN A 176 -7.10 6.21 3.38
N ASP A 177 -6.59 6.27 4.61
CA ASP A 177 -6.26 7.50 5.35
C ASP A 177 -7.37 8.56 5.44
N ARG A 178 -8.65 8.19 5.37
CA ARG A 178 -9.74 9.13 5.58
C ARG A 178 -9.85 9.48 7.07
N SER A 179 -9.99 10.77 7.35
CA SER A 179 -10.29 11.30 8.68
C SER A 179 -11.53 10.62 9.27
N GLY A 180 -11.47 10.22 10.54
CA GLY A 180 -12.57 9.59 11.27
C GLY A 180 -12.66 8.06 11.18
N MET A 181 -11.73 7.38 10.52
CA MET A 181 -11.76 5.93 10.32
C MET A 181 -10.72 5.16 11.14
N SER A 182 -10.45 5.51 12.36
CA SER A 182 -9.50 4.82 13.27
C SER A 182 -8.17 4.42 12.61
N THR A 183 -7.62 5.30 11.80
CA THR A 183 -6.39 5.01 11.05
C THR A 183 -5.19 4.77 11.95
N SER A 184 -5.12 5.42 13.12
CA SER A 184 -4.06 5.22 14.11
C SER A 184 -4.16 3.83 14.73
N SER A 185 -5.32 3.45 15.25
CA SER A 185 -5.55 2.15 15.89
C SER A 185 -5.44 1.00 14.89
N ARG A 186 -5.89 1.20 13.65
CA ARG A 186 -5.67 0.20 12.59
C ARG A 186 -4.19 0.00 12.28
N LYS A 187 -3.38 1.06 12.26
CA LYS A 187 -1.93 0.95 12.11
C LYS A 187 -1.33 0.13 13.25
N LYS A 188 -1.75 0.38 14.48
CA LYS A 188 -1.31 -0.40 15.65
C LYS A 188 -1.75 -1.86 15.58
N ALA A 189 -2.94 -2.14 15.09
CA ALA A 189 -3.39 -3.51 14.84
C ALA A 189 -2.54 -4.21 13.75
N ILE A 190 -2.15 -3.50 12.69
CA ILE A 190 -1.24 -4.02 11.66
C ILE A 190 0.17 -4.24 12.23
N GLU A 191 0.69 -3.33 13.05
CA GLU A 191 1.97 -3.53 13.75
C GLU A 191 1.94 -4.77 14.64
N LEU A 192 0.83 -5.00 15.35
CA LEU A 192 0.67 -6.09 16.31
C LEU A 192 0.42 -7.45 15.63
N TRP A 193 -0.45 -7.48 14.62
CA TRP A 193 -0.96 -8.74 14.02
C TRP A 193 -0.62 -8.91 12.55
N GLN A 194 0.05 -7.94 11.94
CA GLN A 194 0.47 -7.92 10.53
C GLN A 194 -0.70 -7.92 9.54
N THR A 195 -1.21 -9.08 9.15
CA THR A 195 -2.16 -9.20 8.04
C THR A 195 -3.60 -9.47 8.48
N ASP A 196 -3.82 -10.07 9.66
CA ASP A 196 -5.15 -10.50 10.09
C ASP A 196 -5.27 -10.52 11.62
N ILE A 197 -6.49 -10.32 12.12
CA ILE A 197 -6.79 -10.46 13.55
C ILE A 197 -6.78 -11.95 13.89
N PRO A 198 -6.00 -12.40 14.89
CA PRO A 198 -5.94 -13.79 15.28
C PRO A 198 -7.32 -14.39 15.61
N ALA A 199 -7.46 -15.69 15.41
CA ALA A 199 -8.62 -16.41 15.92
C ALA A 199 -8.59 -16.45 17.46
N GLY A 200 -9.75 -16.28 18.10
CA GLY A 200 -9.88 -16.35 19.54
C GLY A 200 -10.96 -15.44 20.11
N ASP A 201 -10.88 -15.21 21.41
CA ASP A 201 -11.77 -14.33 22.15
C ASP A 201 -11.61 -12.88 21.70
N LYS A 202 -12.63 -12.34 21.06
CA LYS A 202 -12.60 -11.00 20.48
C LYS A 202 -12.46 -9.90 21.51
N GLU A 203 -13.08 -10.04 22.68
CA GLU A 203 -12.94 -9.07 23.76
C GLU A 203 -11.50 -9.02 24.28
N LYS A 204 -10.89 -10.20 24.47
CA LYS A 204 -9.48 -10.28 24.86
C LYS A 204 -8.55 -9.70 23.80
N LEU A 205 -8.81 -9.93 22.54
CA LEU A 205 -8.03 -9.34 21.43
C LEU A 205 -8.20 -7.82 21.38
N ALA A 206 -9.41 -7.29 21.58
CA ALA A 206 -9.64 -5.86 21.66
C ALA A 206 -8.92 -5.23 22.85
N LYS A 207 -8.93 -5.86 24.03
CA LYS A 207 -8.13 -5.45 25.19
C LYS A 207 -6.63 -5.46 24.90
N THR A 208 -6.15 -6.47 24.16
CA THR A 208 -4.75 -6.56 23.76
C THR A 208 -4.36 -5.37 22.85
N LEU A 209 -5.18 -5.05 21.87
CA LEU A 209 -4.95 -3.89 21.00
C LEU A 209 -4.98 -2.59 21.78
N PHE A 210 -5.99 -2.40 22.65
CA PHE A 210 -6.08 -1.22 23.52
C PHE A 210 -4.85 -1.05 24.41
N CYS A 211 -4.34 -2.11 25.02
CA CYS A 211 -3.12 -2.06 25.82
C CYS A 211 -1.88 -1.77 24.97
N TYR A 212 -1.83 -2.29 23.74
CA TYR A 212 -0.73 -2.01 22.81
C TYR A 212 -0.70 -0.55 22.35
N GLU A 213 -1.87 0.08 22.17
CA GLU A 213 -1.99 1.51 21.88
C GLU A 213 -1.62 2.39 23.07
N ASN A 214 -1.89 1.90 24.28
CA ASN A 214 -1.72 2.63 25.53
C ASN A 214 -0.69 1.95 26.44
N PRO A 215 0.61 1.91 26.06
CA PRO A 215 1.64 1.31 26.91
C PRO A 215 1.78 2.07 28.21
N PRO A 216 2.28 1.43 29.28
CA PRO A 216 2.50 2.08 30.57
C PRO A 216 3.30 3.38 30.43
N GLY A 217 2.81 4.45 31.05
CA GLY A 217 3.41 5.79 30.97
C GLY A 217 2.89 6.65 29.81
N THR A 218 1.93 6.20 29.04
CA THR A 218 1.25 7.02 28.04
C THR A 218 0.57 8.22 28.71
N PRO A 219 0.89 9.47 28.31
CA PRO A 219 0.35 10.66 28.98
C PRO A 219 -1.13 10.88 28.69
N TYR A 220 -1.61 10.41 27.53
CA TYR A 220 -3.01 10.51 27.11
C TYR A 220 -3.48 9.14 26.62
N VAL A 221 -4.31 8.50 27.42
CA VAL A 221 -4.89 7.20 27.10
C VAL A 221 -5.98 7.40 26.07
N SER A 222 -5.83 6.80 24.90
CA SER A 222 -6.92 6.71 23.89
C SER A 222 -8.01 5.78 24.41
N GLY A 223 -9.27 6.06 24.04
CA GLY A 223 -10.39 5.25 24.46
C GLY A 223 -10.43 3.88 23.80
N SER A 224 -11.30 3.01 24.29
CA SER A 224 -11.39 1.62 23.82
C SER A 224 -12.27 1.42 22.58
N GLN A 225 -13.08 2.41 22.19
CA GLN A 225 -14.01 2.29 21.07
C GLN A 225 -13.31 1.91 19.75
N ASP A 226 -12.08 2.41 19.56
CA ASP A 226 -11.29 2.16 18.37
C ASP A 226 -10.84 0.70 18.31
N ALA A 227 -10.26 0.20 19.40
CA ALA A 227 -9.83 -1.19 19.49
C ALA A 227 -11.01 -2.16 19.37
N LEU A 228 -12.12 -1.87 20.05
CA LEU A 228 -13.37 -2.64 19.96
C LEU A 228 -13.93 -2.62 18.55
N GLY A 229 -14.04 -1.44 17.92
CA GLY A 229 -14.61 -1.28 16.60
C GLY A 229 -13.80 -1.94 15.47
N ILE A 230 -12.48 -2.14 15.66
CA ILE A 230 -11.64 -2.90 14.73
C ILE A 230 -11.83 -4.41 14.92
N VAL A 231 -11.92 -4.88 16.17
CA VAL A 231 -11.87 -6.31 16.49
C VAL A 231 -13.26 -6.95 16.49
N MET A 232 -14.30 -6.22 16.90
CA MET A 232 -15.67 -6.72 16.97
C MET A 232 -16.36 -6.58 15.61
N PRO A 233 -16.82 -7.66 14.98
CA PRO A 233 -17.40 -7.61 13.64
C PRO A 233 -18.79 -6.96 13.63
N GLY A 234 -19.13 -6.31 12.51
CA GLY A 234 -20.44 -5.77 12.24
C GLY A 234 -20.74 -4.46 12.97
N LEU A 235 -21.99 -4.18 13.22
CA LEU A 235 -22.48 -3.00 13.94
C LEU A 235 -22.57 -3.30 15.42
N ASN A 236 -21.90 -2.50 16.23
CA ASN A 236 -21.82 -2.69 17.68
C ASN A 236 -22.24 -1.44 18.43
N LYS A 237 -22.87 -1.65 19.59
CA LYS A 237 -23.22 -0.62 20.56
C LYS A 237 -22.48 -0.90 21.86
N TYR A 238 -21.76 0.09 22.37
CA TYR A 238 -20.99 0.02 23.61
C TYR A 238 -21.53 1.07 24.58
N GLU A 239 -21.80 0.70 25.85
CA GLU A 239 -22.29 1.62 26.86
C GLU A 239 -21.14 2.04 27.79
N TYR A 240 -20.86 3.32 27.85
CA TYR A 240 -19.81 3.89 28.71
C TYR A 240 -20.40 4.69 29.85
N ASN A 241 -19.87 4.48 31.06
CA ASN A 241 -20.35 5.09 32.30
C ASN A 241 -19.22 5.53 33.26
N GLY A 242 -18.12 5.99 32.73
CA GLY A 242 -17.01 6.51 33.49
C GLY A 242 -15.75 5.65 33.50
N ASP A 243 -15.74 4.55 32.72
CA ASP A 243 -14.59 3.68 32.54
C ASP A 243 -14.10 3.71 31.09
N TYR A 244 -12.84 3.31 30.86
CA TYR A 244 -12.28 3.14 29.50
C TYR A 244 -12.84 1.92 28.78
N TRP A 245 -13.49 1.01 29.51
CA TRP A 245 -14.06 -0.21 28.95
C TRP A 245 -15.56 -0.24 29.18
N PRO A 246 -16.38 -0.56 28.15
CA PRO A 246 -17.84 -0.57 28.25
C PRO A 246 -18.38 -1.74 29.05
#